data_b0f17bd4bc5b91b8f708398d36bbe587
#
_entry.id   b0f17bd4bc5b91b8f708398d36bbe587
#
_cell.length_a   1.000
_cell.length_b   1.000
_cell.length_c   1.000
_cell.angle_alpha   90.00
_cell.angle_beta   90.00
_cell.angle_gamma   90.00
#
_symmetry.space_group_name_H-M   'P 1'
#
loop_
_entity.id
_entity.type
_entity.pdbx_description
1 polymer ?
#
loop_
_entity_poly.entity_id
_entity_poly.type
_entity_poly.pdbx_seq_one_letter_code
_entity_poly.pdbx_strand_id
1 'polypeptide(L)'
;FDVRFETTGINARWTDYTEMVQPGQFPGVNRIMSYDYDNWQIGFDNNSLESLQIKANFRKGTTLNLVPQIGALPSVADTSRIDLNVLLRPTTQLSIANTYFLTELDTLGGQKVFSNEIFRSNWNYQFTRELSLRFIAQYDKTEAGPATRLENDENLNFDVLLRYVINPWSSFYVGYNSNQSNFDIIDFEDERELITADELRNDGDQFFVKFS
;
A
#
# COMPACT_ATOMS: atom_id res chain seq x y z
N PHE A 1 11.24 -5.06 -23.43
CA PHE A 1 12.16 -3.99 -23.83
C PHE A 1 12.78 -3.39 -22.55
N ASP A 2 14.08 -3.29 -22.49
CA ASP A 2 14.83 -2.71 -21.38
C ASP A 2 15.99 -1.88 -21.96
N VAL A 3 16.10 -0.62 -21.56
CA VAL A 3 17.20 0.26 -21.91
C VAL A 3 17.74 0.88 -20.62
N ARG A 4 19.04 0.78 -20.44
CA ARG A 4 19.73 1.35 -19.28
C ARG A 4 20.89 2.24 -19.73
N PHE A 5 20.93 3.45 -19.18
CA PHE A 5 22.01 4.41 -19.33
C PHE A 5 22.65 4.63 -17.96
N GLU A 6 23.74 3.93 -17.66
CA GLU A 6 24.44 4.01 -16.36
C GLU A 6 23.49 3.92 -15.16
N THR A 7 22.96 5.07 -14.72
CA THR A 7 22.14 5.25 -13.52
C THR A 7 20.66 5.44 -13.82
N THR A 8 20.24 5.45 -15.10
CA THR A 8 18.84 5.62 -15.51
C THR A 8 18.38 4.39 -16.29
N GLY A 9 17.29 3.80 -15.88
CA GLY A 9 16.65 2.66 -16.53
C GLY A 9 15.25 2.98 -17.01
N ILE A 10 14.89 2.51 -18.21
CA ILE A 10 13.52 2.50 -18.72
C ILE A 10 13.23 1.09 -19.20
N ASN A 11 12.15 0.50 -18.74
CA ASN A 11 11.71 -0.81 -19.19
C ASN A 11 10.25 -0.79 -19.59
N ALA A 12 9.91 -1.63 -20.57
CA ALA A 12 8.53 -1.90 -20.96
C ALA A 12 8.33 -3.40 -21.12
N ARG A 13 7.26 -3.90 -20.56
CA ARG A 13 6.91 -5.33 -20.58
C ARG A 13 5.42 -5.47 -20.88
N TRP A 14 5.11 -6.42 -21.72
CA TRP A 14 3.77 -6.93 -21.91
C TRP A 14 3.72 -8.40 -21.48
N THR A 15 2.64 -8.80 -20.84
CA THR A 15 2.50 -10.15 -20.28
C THR A 15 1.07 -10.64 -20.43
N ASP A 16 0.92 -11.84 -20.99
CA ASP A 16 -0.32 -12.60 -21.01
C ASP A 16 -0.36 -13.55 -19.82
N TYR A 17 -1.54 -13.72 -19.27
CA TYR A 17 -1.83 -14.63 -18.18
C TYR A 17 -3.01 -15.52 -18.53
N THR A 18 -2.93 -16.78 -18.13
CA THR A 18 -4.08 -17.68 -18.02
C THR A 18 -4.17 -18.13 -16.58
N GLU A 19 -5.25 -17.79 -15.88
CA GLU A 19 -5.49 -18.15 -14.50
C GLU A 19 -6.69 -19.08 -14.38
N MET A 20 -6.55 -20.17 -13.60
CA MET A 20 -7.60 -21.15 -13.37
C MET A 20 -8.11 -21.02 -11.94
N VAL A 21 -9.41 -20.80 -11.80
CA VAL A 21 -10.11 -20.85 -10.52
C VAL A 21 -10.74 -22.22 -10.36
N GLN A 22 -10.34 -22.94 -9.31
CA GLN A 22 -10.80 -24.30 -9.04
C GLN A 22 -12.07 -24.29 -8.15
N PRO A 23 -12.87 -25.38 -8.17
CA PRO A 23 -13.97 -25.54 -7.23
C PRO A 23 -13.51 -25.42 -5.78
N GLY A 24 -14.24 -24.63 -5.00
CA GLY A 24 -13.94 -24.36 -3.60
C GLY A 24 -12.94 -23.23 -3.32
N GLN A 25 -12.23 -22.72 -4.34
CA GLN A 25 -11.36 -21.53 -4.17
C GLN A 25 -12.17 -20.22 -4.12
N PHE A 26 -13.36 -20.22 -4.68
CA PHE A 26 -14.25 -19.06 -4.69
C PHE A 26 -15.71 -19.51 -4.50
N PRO A 27 -16.51 -18.80 -3.69
CA PRO A 27 -17.92 -19.09 -3.53
C PRO A 27 -18.67 -19.13 -4.87
N GLY A 28 -19.48 -20.18 -5.09
CA GLY A 28 -20.25 -20.34 -6.33
C GLY A 28 -19.48 -20.99 -7.49
N VAL A 29 -18.15 -21.16 -7.40
CA VAL A 29 -17.37 -21.88 -8.39
C VAL A 29 -17.44 -23.39 -8.09
N ASN A 30 -18.15 -24.12 -8.93
CA ASN A 30 -18.36 -25.60 -8.82
C ASN A 30 -17.70 -26.41 -9.96
N ARG A 31 -17.02 -25.72 -10.87
CA ARG A 31 -16.19 -26.29 -11.96
C ARG A 31 -14.95 -25.45 -12.16
N ILE A 32 -13.93 -26.02 -12.82
CA ILE A 32 -12.74 -25.24 -13.20
C ILE A 32 -13.17 -24.17 -14.21
N MET A 33 -12.79 -22.92 -13.93
CA MET A 33 -12.98 -21.77 -14.80
C MET A 33 -11.62 -21.23 -15.20
N SER A 34 -11.40 -20.97 -16.48
CA SER A 34 -10.17 -20.37 -17.00
C SER A 34 -10.44 -18.94 -17.44
N TYR A 35 -9.52 -18.05 -17.10
CA TYR A 35 -9.56 -16.63 -17.42
C TYR A 35 -8.25 -16.22 -18.08
N ASP A 36 -8.36 -15.63 -19.25
CA ASP A 36 -7.22 -15.07 -19.99
C ASP A 36 -7.27 -13.55 -19.84
N TYR A 37 -6.13 -12.96 -19.49
CA TYR A 37 -5.99 -11.51 -19.35
C TYR A 37 -4.56 -11.07 -19.62
N ASP A 38 -4.36 -9.82 -19.98
CA ASP A 38 -3.07 -9.26 -20.30
C ASP A 38 -2.85 -7.88 -19.69
N ASN A 39 -1.61 -7.54 -19.48
CA ASN A 39 -1.25 -6.19 -19.10
C ASN A 39 0.12 -5.78 -19.65
N TRP A 40 0.30 -4.50 -19.78
CA TRP A 40 1.58 -3.87 -20.07
C TRP A 40 2.05 -3.04 -18.88
N GLN A 41 3.35 -2.96 -18.73
CA GLN A 41 4.02 -2.23 -17.68
C GLN A 41 5.12 -1.37 -18.28
N ILE A 42 5.22 -0.13 -17.83
CA ILE A 42 6.36 0.77 -18.07
C ILE A 42 6.99 1.09 -16.72
N GLY A 43 8.30 0.88 -16.65
CA GLY A 43 9.12 1.22 -15.48
C GLY A 43 10.16 2.27 -15.81
N PHE A 44 10.42 3.13 -14.85
CA PHE A 44 11.48 4.14 -14.86
C PHE A 44 12.23 4.07 -13.54
N ASP A 45 13.55 4.08 -13.58
CA ASP A 45 14.40 4.25 -12.41
C ASP A 45 15.53 5.22 -12.70
N ASN A 46 15.82 6.10 -11.73
CA ASN A 46 16.95 7.04 -11.79
C ASN A 46 17.65 7.12 -10.43
N ASN A 47 18.95 6.84 -10.44
CA ASN A 47 19.85 6.91 -9.29
C ASN A 47 21.08 7.79 -9.57
N SER A 48 20.96 8.74 -10.52
CA SER A 48 22.07 9.61 -10.95
C SER A 48 22.54 10.59 -9.87
N LEU A 49 21.66 10.90 -8.92
CA LEU A 49 21.97 11.78 -7.79
C LEU A 49 21.95 11.00 -6.49
N GLU A 50 22.96 11.15 -5.66
CA GLU A 50 22.99 10.55 -4.31
C GLU A 50 21.88 11.13 -3.42
N SER A 51 21.52 12.41 -3.64
CA SER A 51 20.47 13.10 -2.87
C SER A 51 19.05 12.79 -3.32
N LEU A 52 18.86 12.23 -4.52
CA LEU A 52 17.54 11.93 -5.10
C LEU A 52 17.58 10.64 -5.90
N GLN A 53 16.77 9.66 -5.50
CA GLN A 53 16.53 8.43 -6.25
C GLN A 53 15.04 8.29 -6.50
N ILE A 54 14.67 7.96 -7.74
CA ILE A 54 13.27 7.80 -8.15
C ILE A 54 13.10 6.44 -8.81
N LYS A 55 12.06 5.73 -8.44
CA LYS A 55 11.59 4.54 -9.12
C LYS A 55 10.08 4.64 -9.31
N ALA A 56 9.64 4.58 -10.55
CA ALA A 56 8.24 4.63 -10.94
C ALA A 56 7.88 3.43 -11.82
N ASN A 57 6.72 2.82 -11.58
CA ASN A 57 6.13 1.81 -12.45
C ASN A 57 4.67 2.17 -12.70
N PHE A 58 4.27 2.04 -13.94
CA PHE A 58 2.87 2.13 -14.34
C PHE A 58 2.48 0.82 -15.02
N ARG A 59 1.36 0.23 -14.61
CA ARG A 59 0.78 -0.97 -15.22
C ARG A 59 -0.65 -0.66 -15.62
N LYS A 60 -1.02 -1.10 -16.81
CA LYS A 60 -2.40 -1.03 -17.31
C LYS A 60 -2.74 -2.25 -18.14
N GLY A 61 -3.99 -2.67 -18.12
CA GLY A 61 -4.51 -3.81 -18.85
C GLY A 61 -5.66 -4.45 -18.11
N THR A 62 -5.73 -5.76 -18.14
CA THR A 62 -6.77 -6.52 -17.46
C THR A 62 -6.19 -7.41 -16.36
N THR A 63 -7.04 -7.83 -15.42
CA THR A 63 -6.72 -8.75 -14.33
C THR A 63 -7.98 -9.48 -13.90
N LEU A 64 -7.84 -10.50 -13.06
CA LEU A 64 -8.98 -11.21 -12.50
C LEU A 64 -9.56 -10.46 -11.28
N ASN A 65 -10.84 -10.09 -11.34
CA ASN A 65 -11.58 -9.57 -10.19
C ASN A 65 -12.00 -10.73 -9.28
N LEU A 66 -11.38 -10.81 -8.10
CA LEU A 66 -11.67 -11.79 -7.04
C LEU A 66 -12.54 -11.21 -5.91
N VAL A 67 -12.99 -9.97 -6.05
CA VAL A 67 -13.85 -9.29 -5.08
C VAL A 67 -15.15 -8.75 -5.70
N PRO A 68 -15.83 -9.53 -6.58
CA PRO A 68 -17.10 -9.09 -7.16
C PRO A 68 -18.18 -8.95 -6.08
N GLN A 69 -19.35 -8.47 -6.46
CA GLN A 69 -20.53 -8.44 -5.59
C GLN A 69 -20.86 -9.84 -5.03
N ILE A 70 -21.54 -9.87 -3.89
CA ILE A 70 -21.98 -11.12 -3.26
C ILE A 70 -22.86 -11.93 -4.24
N GLY A 71 -22.49 -13.19 -4.43
CA GLY A 71 -23.17 -14.09 -5.36
C GLY A 71 -22.73 -14.01 -6.82
N ALA A 72 -21.90 -13.05 -7.18
CA ALA A 72 -21.26 -12.99 -8.50
C ALA A 72 -20.00 -13.83 -8.57
N LEU A 73 -19.68 -14.37 -9.75
CA LEU A 73 -18.46 -15.13 -10.00
C LEU A 73 -17.28 -14.19 -10.32
N PRO A 74 -16.02 -14.67 -10.15
CA PRO A 74 -14.85 -13.97 -10.64
C PRO A 74 -15.00 -13.63 -12.12
N SER A 75 -14.45 -12.49 -12.53
CA SER A 75 -14.51 -12.03 -13.91
C SER A 75 -13.25 -11.22 -14.25
N VAL A 76 -12.90 -11.17 -15.54
CA VAL A 76 -11.85 -10.27 -16.01
C VAL A 76 -12.32 -8.81 -15.85
N ALA A 77 -11.44 -7.95 -15.40
CA ALA A 77 -11.69 -6.55 -15.12
C ALA A 77 -10.52 -5.68 -15.58
N ASP A 78 -10.78 -4.44 -15.93
CA ASP A 78 -9.77 -3.45 -16.27
C ASP A 78 -9.03 -2.99 -15.02
N THR A 79 -7.71 -2.89 -15.12
CA THR A 79 -6.86 -2.44 -14.01
C THR A 79 -5.88 -1.37 -14.43
N SER A 80 -5.65 -0.39 -13.56
CA SER A 80 -4.50 0.49 -13.62
C SER A 80 -3.78 0.54 -12.28
N ARG A 81 -2.44 0.59 -12.32
CA ARG A 81 -1.61 0.63 -11.13
C ARG A 81 -0.43 1.56 -11.29
N ILE A 82 -0.21 2.40 -10.29
CA ILE A 82 0.95 3.28 -10.15
C ILE A 82 1.73 2.87 -8.92
N ASP A 83 3.03 2.64 -9.06
CA ASP A 83 3.96 2.44 -7.96
C ASP A 83 5.06 3.51 -8.07
N LEU A 84 5.15 4.41 -7.10
CA LEU A 84 6.16 5.47 -7.06
C LEU A 84 6.96 5.39 -5.75
N ASN A 85 8.29 5.34 -5.87
CA ASN A 85 9.21 5.40 -4.75
C ASN A 85 10.18 6.55 -4.98
N VAL A 86 10.28 7.44 -4.00
CA VAL A 86 11.18 8.60 -4.03
C VAL A 86 12.00 8.61 -2.75
N LEU A 87 13.32 8.48 -2.89
CA LEU A 87 14.26 8.62 -1.79
C LEU A 87 14.98 9.96 -1.92
N LEU A 88 14.82 10.80 -0.90
CA LEU A 88 15.45 12.10 -0.76
C LEU A 88 16.48 12.05 0.36
N ARG A 89 17.68 12.57 0.09
CA ARG A 89 18.74 12.80 1.08
C ARG A 89 19.21 14.25 0.98
N PRO A 90 18.44 15.22 1.52
CA PRO A 90 18.78 16.65 1.41
C PRO A 90 20.09 16.98 2.13
N THR A 91 20.43 16.20 3.15
CA THR A 91 21.68 16.29 3.90
C THR A 91 22.21 14.88 4.19
N THR A 92 23.44 14.77 4.67
CA THR A 92 24.02 13.50 5.13
C THR A 92 23.31 12.91 6.36
N GLN A 93 22.56 13.76 7.08
CA GLN A 93 21.88 13.39 8.31
C GLN A 93 20.40 13.05 8.09
N LEU A 94 19.77 13.50 7.00
CA LEU A 94 18.35 13.33 6.73
C LEU A 94 18.11 12.46 5.51
N SER A 95 17.33 11.40 5.70
CA SER A 95 16.82 10.53 4.64
C SER A 95 15.30 10.47 4.72
N ILE A 96 14.62 10.72 3.61
CA ILE A 96 13.17 10.70 3.48
C ILE A 96 12.82 9.74 2.36
N ALA A 97 12.17 8.63 2.69
CA ALA A 97 11.69 7.65 1.73
C ALA A 97 10.16 7.76 1.62
N ASN A 98 9.67 8.16 0.45
CA ASN A 98 8.26 8.24 0.14
C ASN A 98 7.88 7.11 -0.81
N THR A 99 6.76 6.46 -0.52
CA THR A 99 6.16 5.41 -1.35
C THR A 99 4.71 5.77 -1.61
N TYR A 100 4.30 5.70 -2.85
CA TYR A 100 2.92 5.90 -3.27
C TYR A 100 2.48 4.73 -4.15
N PHE A 101 1.35 4.11 -3.80
CA PHE A 101 0.68 3.10 -4.60
C PHE A 101 -0.74 3.54 -4.87
N LEU A 102 -1.17 3.40 -6.12
CA LEU A 102 -2.56 3.52 -6.52
C LEU A 102 -2.92 2.29 -7.34
N THR A 103 -4.00 1.63 -7.00
CA THR A 103 -4.58 0.54 -7.78
C THR A 103 -6.04 0.85 -8.03
N GLU A 104 -6.45 0.83 -9.27
CA GLU A 104 -7.84 0.97 -9.70
C GLU A 104 -8.28 -0.31 -10.39
N LEU A 105 -9.49 -0.73 -10.14
CA LEU A 105 -10.13 -1.87 -10.76
C LEU A 105 -11.54 -1.50 -11.19
N ASP A 106 -11.83 -1.66 -12.47
CA ASP A 106 -13.12 -1.39 -13.08
C ASP A 106 -13.61 -2.65 -13.82
N THR A 107 -14.89 -2.91 -13.84
CA THR A 107 -15.45 -3.94 -14.72
C THR A 107 -15.17 -3.58 -16.18
N LEU A 108 -15.15 -4.56 -17.10
CA LEU A 108 -15.04 -4.29 -18.54
C LEU A 108 -16.16 -3.37 -19.07
N GLY A 109 -17.25 -3.21 -18.32
CA GLY A 109 -18.33 -2.26 -18.60
C GLY A 109 -18.10 -0.86 -18.03
N GLY A 110 -16.95 -0.58 -17.40
CA GLY A 110 -16.57 0.73 -16.86
C GLY A 110 -17.20 1.06 -15.50
N GLN A 111 -17.75 0.08 -14.78
CA GLN A 111 -18.21 0.29 -13.41
C GLN A 111 -17.07 0.08 -12.44
N LYS A 112 -16.87 1.01 -11.50
CA LYS A 112 -15.85 0.92 -10.46
C LYS A 112 -16.07 -0.32 -9.59
N VAL A 113 -15.03 -1.14 -9.47
CA VAL A 113 -14.93 -2.22 -8.47
C VAL A 113 -14.35 -1.64 -7.20
N PHE A 114 -13.14 -1.10 -7.25
CA PHE A 114 -12.53 -0.34 -6.16
C PHE A 114 -11.36 0.53 -6.65
N SER A 115 -10.96 1.49 -5.84
CA SER A 115 -9.61 2.07 -5.88
C SER A 115 -8.97 1.92 -4.50
N ASN A 116 -7.68 1.58 -4.49
CA ASN A 116 -6.88 1.56 -3.27
C ASN A 116 -5.68 2.49 -3.46
N GLU A 117 -5.50 3.39 -2.51
CA GLU A 117 -4.42 4.39 -2.47
C GLU A 117 -3.64 4.24 -1.18
N ILE A 118 -2.31 4.08 -1.28
CA ILE A 118 -1.42 4.01 -0.13
C ILE A 118 -0.32 5.05 -0.30
N PHE A 119 -0.20 5.92 0.67
CA PHE A 119 0.92 6.84 0.79
C PHE A 119 1.68 6.58 2.09
N ARG A 120 2.99 6.38 1.98
CA ARG A 120 3.88 6.19 3.12
C ARG A 120 5.08 7.10 3.02
N SER A 121 5.37 7.82 4.10
CA SER A 121 6.55 8.67 4.25
C SER A 121 7.36 8.22 5.47
N ASN A 122 8.63 7.91 5.26
CA ASN A 122 9.55 7.45 6.30
C ASN A 122 10.74 8.41 6.38
N TRP A 123 10.86 9.11 7.48
CA TRP A 123 11.90 10.09 7.77
C TRP A 123 12.87 9.53 8.78
N ASN A 124 14.15 9.54 8.45
CA ASN A 124 15.21 9.17 9.36
C ASN A 124 16.16 10.36 9.49
N TYR A 125 16.28 10.89 10.71
CA TYR A 125 17.17 11.99 11.03
C TYR A 125 18.21 11.56 12.05
N GLN A 126 19.50 11.70 11.69
CA GLN A 126 20.62 11.38 12.52
C GLN A 126 21.18 12.66 13.15
N PHE A 127 20.90 12.92 14.44
CA PHE A 127 21.41 14.10 15.15
C PHE A 127 22.91 13.98 15.44
N THR A 128 23.31 12.82 16.00
CA THR A 128 24.69 12.45 16.27
C THR A 128 24.92 11.00 15.87
N ARG A 129 26.11 10.45 16.07
CA ARG A 129 26.38 9.02 15.83
C ARG A 129 25.53 8.11 16.72
N GLU A 130 25.17 8.60 17.90
CA GLU A 130 24.42 7.85 18.92
C GLU A 130 22.94 8.14 18.89
N LEU A 131 22.49 9.36 18.48
CA LEU A 131 21.11 9.81 18.56
C LEU A 131 20.45 9.91 17.19
N SER A 132 19.36 9.21 17.01
CA SER A 132 18.53 9.24 15.79
C SER A 132 17.04 9.30 16.08
N LEU A 133 16.30 9.92 15.18
CA LEU A 133 14.85 9.98 15.17
C LEU A 133 14.32 9.36 13.88
N ARG A 134 13.36 8.48 14.01
CA ARG A 134 12.55 7.96 12.89
C ARG A 134 11.11 8.42 13.06
N PHE A 135 10.54 8.93 11.98
CA PHE A 135 9.12 9.23 11.87
C PHE A 135 8.56 8.51 10.65
N ILE A 136 7.44 7.82 10.81
CA ILE A 136 6.70 7.18 9.72
C ILE A 136 5.27 7.70 9.77
N ALA A 137 4.76 8.12 8.62
CA ALA A 137 3.33 8.37 8.40
C ALA A 137 2.87 7.48 7.25
N GLN A 138 1.76 6.78 7.44
CA GLN A 138 1.13 5.96 6.40
C GLN A 138 -0.35 6.25 6.36
N TYR A 139 -0.83 6.57 5.18
CA TYR A 139 -2.24 6.71 4.85
C TYR A 139 -2.61 5.61 3.86
N ASP A 140 -3.69 4.91 4.13
CA ASP A 140 -4.24 3.83 3.30
C ASP A 140 -5.74 4.08 3.15
N LYS A 141 -6.21 4.11 1.90
CA LYS A 141 -7.61 4.33 1.59
C LYS A 141 -8.09 3.37 0.52
N THR A 142 -9.16 2.66 0.80
CA THR A 142 -9.90 1.85 -0.17
C THR A 142 -11.28 2.47 -0.39
N GLU A 143 -11.58 2.87 -1.61
CA GLU A 143 -12.91 3.29 -2.04
C GLU A 143 -13.57 2.16 -2.82
N ALA A 144 -14.61 1.57 -2.23
CA ALA A 144 -15.40 0.53 -2.85
C ALA A 144 -16.37 1.14 -3.87
N GLY A 145 -16.45 0.52 -5.04
CA GLY A 145 -17.42 0.87 -6.08
C GLY A 145 -18.69 0.01 -5.99
N PRO A 146 -19.69 0.27 -6.88
CA PRO A 146 -20.92 -0.50 -6.89
C PRO A 146 -20.74 -1.95 -7.37
N ALA A 147 -19.60 -2.30 -7.95
CA ALA A 147 -19.35 -3.62 -8.54
C ALA A 147 -18.54 -4.56 -7.64
N THR A 148 -18.45 -4.29 -6.34
CA THR A 148 -17.70 -5.10 -5.38
C THR A 148 -18.49 -5.40 -4.12
N ARG A 149 -17.99 -6.39 -3.35
CA ARG A 149 -18.40 -6.68 -1.96
C ARG A 149 -17.54 -6.00 -0.90
N LEU A 150 -16.53 -5.26 -1.32
CA LEU A 150 -15.69 -4.49 -0.40
C LEU A 150 -16.47 -3.34 0.19
N GLU A 151 -16.03 -2.88 1.34
CA GLU A 151 -16.48 -1.65 2.00
C GLU A 151 -15.37 -0.60 1.90
N ASN A 152 -15.74 0.66 2.13
CA ASN A 152 -14.78 1.73 2.23
C ASN A 152 -13.92 1.53 3.49
N ASP A 153 -12.62 1.67 3.33
CA ASP A 153 -11.65 1.55 4.42
C ASP A 153 -10.66 2.70 4.34
N GLU A 154 -10.42 3.37 5.46
CA GLU A 154 -9.51 4.49 5.55
C GLU A 154 -8.72 4.41 6.86
N ASN A 155 -7.38 4.38 6.74
CA ASN A 155 -6.48 4.22 7.86
C ASN A 155 -5.36 5.26 7.80
N LEU A 156 -5.04 5.87 8.93
CA LEU A 156 -3.92 6.77 9.11
C LEU A 156 -3.08 6.32 10.31
N ASN A 157 -1.81 6.10 10.07
CA ASN A 157 -0.89 5.55 11.03
C ASN A 157 0.33 6.46 11.19
N PHE A 158 0.73 6.74 12.43
CA PHE A 158 1.93 7.50 12.76
C PHE A 158 2.80 6.74 13.74
N ASP A 159 4.09 6.65 13.41
CA ASP A 159 5.14 6.11 14.28
C ASP A 159 6.22 7.14 14.50
N VAL A 160 6.60 7.37 15.74
CA VAL A 160 7.79 8.15 16.13
C VAL A 160 8.69 7.28 16.99
N LEU A 161 9.96 7.21 16.64
CA LEU A 161 10.95 6.44 17.39
C LEU A 161 12.23 7.25 17.57
N LEU A 162 12.54 7.60 18.81
CA LEU A 162 13.84 8.10 19.22
C LEU A 162 14.73 6.94 19.68
N ARG A 163 15.93 6.86 19.11
CA ARG A 163 16.93 5.86 19.49
C ARG A 163 18.19 6.56 19.98
N TYR A 164 18.67 6.15 21.15
CA TYR A 164 19.96 6.56 21.69
C TYR A 164 20.85 5.34 21.93
N VAL A 165 22.00 5.27 21.25
CA VAL A 165 23.00 4.21 21.38
C VAL A 165 23.97 4.61 22.48
N ILE A 166 23.97 3.88 23.61
CA ILE A 166 24.86 4.15 24.75
C ILE A 166 26.25 3.55 24.47
N ASN A 167 26.26 2.33 23.93
CA ASN A 167 27.46 1.61 23.50
C ASN A 167 27.06 0.55 22.45
N PRO A 168 28.00 -0.17 21.79
CA PRO A 168 27.67 -1.15 20.76
C PRO A 168 26.70 -2.26 21.17
N TRP A 169 26.53 -2.49 22.46
CA TRP A 169 25.70 -3.57 23.04
C TRP A 169 24.43 -3.07 23.72
N SER A 170 24.27 -1.74 23.88
CA SER A 170 23.18 -1.15 24.65
C SER A 170 22.57 0.05 23.95
N SER A 171 21.26 0.04 23.79
CA SER A 171 20.49 1.14 23.19
C SER A 171 19.23 1.41 23.99
N PHE A 172 18.87 2.68 24.07
CA PHE A 172 17.63 3.17 24.66
C PHE A 172 16.70 3.63 23.55
N TYR A 173 15.42 3.28 23.66
CA TYR A 173 14.39 3.61 22.70
C TYR A 173 13.19 4.26 23.41
N VAL A 174 12.66 5.32 22.82
CA VAL A 174 11.38 5.91 23.18
C VAL A 174 10.54 5.95 21.92
N GLY A 175 9.36 5.38 21.96
CA GLY A 175 8.49 5.30 20.80
C GLY A 175 7.05 5.67 21.13
N TYR A 176 6.36 6.21 20.12
CA TYR A 176 4.94 6.49 20.12
C TYR A 176 4.36 6.04 18.79
N ASN A 177 3.24 5.35 18.86
CA ASN A 177 2.45 4.95 17.70
C ASN A 177 1.02 5.41 17.91
N SER A 178 0.37 5.90 16.86
CA SER A 178 -1.04 6.26 16.83
C SER A 178 -1.68 5.71 15.56
N ASN A 179 -2.80 5.03 15.74
CA ASN A 179 -3.62 4.50 14.65
C ASN A 179 -4.96 5.22 14.64
N GLN A 180 -5.41 5.58 13.45
CA GLN A 180 -6.73 6.11 13.20
C GLN A 180 -7.37 5.30 12.08
N SER A 181 -8.61 4.91 12.26
CA SER A 181 -9.40 4.18 11.25
C SER A 181 -10.80 4.81 11.12
N ASN A 182 -11.46 4.54 10.01
CA ASN A 182 -12.84 4.95 9.79
C ASN A 182 -13.86 3.90 10.26
N PHE A 183 -13.45 2.94 11.10
CA PHE A 183 -14.35 1.97 11.70
C PHE A 183 -14.84 2.44 13.06
N ASP A 184 -16.12 2.17 13.34
CA ASP A 184 -16.75 2.40 14.62
C ASP A 184 -17.47 1.13 15.08
N ILE A 185 -17.56 0.95 16.39
CA ILE A 185 -18.29 -0.17 17.00
C ILE A 185 -19.58 0.38 17.57
N ILE A 186 -20.71 -0.09 17.07
CA ILE A 186 -22.02 0.21 17.64
C ILE A 186 -22.48 -1.00 18.44
N ASP A 187 -22.85 -0.73 19.70
CA ASP A 187 -23.52 -1.73 20.55
C ASP A 187 -25.03 -1.67 20.31
N PHE A 188 -25.61 -2.72 19.72
CA PHE A 188 -27.05 -2.89 19.56
C PHE A 188 -27.49 -4.09 20.40
N GLU A 189 -28.30 -3.88 21.47
CA GLU A 189 -29.05 -4.91 22.21
C GLU A 189 -28.31 -6.27 22.38
N ASP A 190 -27.08 -6.27 22.95
CA ASP A 190 -26.19 -7.42 23.14
C ASP A 190 -25.39 -7.91 21.90
N GLU A 191 -25.51 -7.28 20.74
CA GLU A 191 -24.63 -7.54 19.57
C GLU A 191 -23.75 -6.32 19.29
N ARG A 192 -22.48 -6.58 19.01
CA ARG A 192 -21.51 -5.55 18.54
C ARG A 192 -21.40 -5.63 17.05
N GLU A 193 -21.72 -4.53 16.37
CA GLU A 193 -21.56 -4.40 14.94
C GLU A 193 -20.46 -3.39 14.60
N LEU A 194 -19.57 -3.78 13.69
CA LEU A 194 -18.55 -2.90 13.15
C LEU A 194 -19.16 -2.15 11.96
N ILE A 195 -19.14 -0.83 12.03
CA ILE A 195 -19.65 0.02 10.94
C ILE A 195 -18.55 0.92 10.41
N THR A 196 -18.66 1.31 9.15
CA THR A 196 -17.81 2.33 8.53
C THR A 196 -18.30 3.72 8.93
N ALA A 197 -17.42 4.54 9.49
CA ALA A 197 -17.67 5.94 9.82
C ALA A 197 -17.22 6.86 8.68
N ASP A 198 -17.77 8.08 8.62
CA ASP A 198 -17.35 9.09 7.62
C ASP A 198 -16.05 9.80 8.01
N GLU A 199 -15.60 9.67 9.27
CA GLU A 199 -14.41 10.35 9.79
C GLU A 199 -13.43 9.36 10.42
N LEU A 200 -12.14 9.67 10.30
CA LEU A 200 -11.09 8.93 11.00
C LEU A 200 -11.21 9.11 12.51
N ARG A 201 -11.21 8.02 13.25
CA ARG A 201 -11.22 7.98 14.70
C ARG A 201 -9.98 7.31 15.24
N ASN A 202 -9.52 7.75 16.39
CA ASN A 202 -8.40 7.12 17.07
C ASN A 202 -8.79 5.70 17.48
N ASP A 203 -8.07 4.72 16.92
CA ASP A 203 -8.26 3.30 17.19
C ASP A 203 -7.28 2.78 18.25
N GLY A 204 -6.18 3.48 18.48
CA GLY A 204 -5.22 3.16 19.51
C GLY A 204 -3.97 4.01 19.48
N ASP A 205 -3.52 4.35 20.71
CA ASP A 205 -2.26 5.01 20.97
C ASP A 205 -1.38 4.13 21.84
N GLN A 206 -0.10 4.03 21.47
CA GLN A 206 0.86 3.28 22.24
C GLN A 206 2.13 4.11 22.47
N PHE A 207 2.50 4.27 23.72
CA PHE A 207 3.80 4.78 24.14
C PHE A 207 4.64 3.66 24.73
N PHE A 208 5.90 3.59 24.37
CA PHE A 208 6.81 2.60 24.95
C PHE A 208 8.21 3.16 25.19
N VAL A 209 8.87 2.58 26.17
CA VAL A 209 10.28 2.78 26.47
C VAL A 209 10.94 1.40 26.54
N LYS A 210 12.04 1.25 25.84
CA LYS A 210 12.80 -0.02 25.79
C LYS A 210 14.28 0.24 25.99
N PHE A 211 14.90 -0.59 26.81
CA PHE A 211 16.34 -0.72 26.94
C PHE A 211 16.77 -2.11 26.45
N SER A 212 17.79 -2.18 25.62
CA SER A 212 18.32 -3.44 25.09
C SER A 212 19.84 -3.39 24.98
#